data_b151a101b19b97bb475e2368cf758030
#
_entry.id   b151a101b19b97bb475e2368cf758030
#
_cell.length_a   1.000
_cell.length_b   1.000
_cell.length_c   1.000
_cell.angle_alpha   90.00
_cell.angle_beta   90.00
_cell.angle_gamma   90.00
#
_symmetry.space_group_name_H-M   'P 1'
#
loop_
_entity.id
_entity.type
_entity.pdbx_description
1 polymer ?
#
loop_
_entity_poly.entity_id
_entity_poly.type
_entity_poly.pdbx_seq_one_letter_code
_entity_poly.pdbx_strand_id
1 'polypeptide(L)'
;MSESSIWKKLRAKGFSETATAAIMGNMQGESGLIPYRIQGDFSSDYSRSKEYTLKVDSGQISKNEFLYNGPGGGGYGLCQWTFWSRKEGLYNIAKSLGLSVGDEQVQIDWLYQEIQKPEYVYRKNDYEKYTVFEFLHRDESLLEMTKAVMRGYEKPYDQSDIVALQRATWGKNIYDRNTGSVPDVDPEPEPTPTPQPDPEPTPSDYIVVPTLKYGDKDWYKGGDKGVAVAMLQIGLKKNDIGIGIWGVDGHFGIDTENAVKKFQKDSNLTADGVVGHDTWQVLFQ
;
A
#
# COMPACT_ATOMS: atom_id res chain seq x y z
N MET A 1 -14.53 -2.09 -13.83
CA MET A 1 -13.10 -1.76 -13.71
C MET A 1 -12.53 -2.71 -12.68
N SER A 2 -11.45 -3.37 -12.97
CA SER A 2 -10.92 -4.44 -12.10
C SER A 2 -9.46 -4.19 -11.77
N GLU A 3 -9.02 -4.65 -10.62
CA GLU A 3 -7.62 -4.68 -10.19
C GLU A 3 -6.71 -5.24 -11.29
N SER A 4 -7.13 -6.33 -11.95
CA SER A 4 -6.39 -6.95 -13.06
C SER A 4 -6.22 -6.03 -14.28
N SER A 5 -7.15 -5.09 -14.52
CA SER A 5 -7.01 -4.10 -15.58
C SER A 5 -5.90 -3.10 -15.30
N ILE A 6 -5.83 -2.55 -14.08
CA ILE A 6 -4.76 -1.65 -13.62
C ILE A 6 -3.41 -2.37 -13.71
N TRP A 7 -3.35 -3.62 -13.22
CA TRP A 7 -2.16 -4.46 -13.30
C TRP A 7 -1.62 -4.57 -14.73
N LYS A 8 -2.47 -4.99 -15.65
CA LYS A 8 -2.09 -5.17 -17.08
C LYS A 8 -1.58 -3.87 -17.70
N LYS A 9 -2.22 -2.73 -17.41
CA LYS A 9 -1.81 -1.43 -17.93
C LYS A 9 -0.45 -0.97 -17.38
N LEU A 10 -0.17 -1.16 -16.10
CA LEU A 10 1.13 -0.87 -15.51
C LEU A 10 2.22 -1.79 -16.07
N ARG A 11 1.93 -3.10 -16.23
CA ARG A 11 2.85 -4.04 -16.87
C ARG A 11 3.15 -3.65 -18.32
N ALA A 12 2.16 -3.14 -19.05
CA ALA A 12 2.35 -2.62 -20.42
C ALA A 12 3.24 -1.37 -20.48
N LYS A 13 3.41 -0.64 -19.38
CA LYS A 13 4.39 0.46 -19.26
C LYS A 13 5.82 -0.01 -19.00
N GLY A 14 6.06 -1.32 -18.88
CA GLY A 14 7.39 -1.89 -18.66
C GLY A 14 7.79 -2.07 -17.21
N PHE A 15 6.92 -1.76 -16.24
CA PHE A 15 7.21 -2.07 -14.84
C PHE A 15 7.28 -3.57 -14.59
N SER A 16 8.22 -4.04 -13.77
CA SER A 16 8.27 -5.43 -13.30
C SER A 16 7.01 -5.79 -12.51
N GLU A 17 6.76 -7.07 -12.27
CA GLU A 17 5.65 -7.50 -11.41
C GLU A 17 5.77 -6.93 -10.01
N THR A 18 6.97 -6.93 -9.44
CA THR A 18 7.26 -6.35 -8.13
C THR A 18 7.01 -4.84 -8.09
N ALA A 19 7.47 -4.10 -9.11
CA ALA A 19 7.23 -2.66 -9.21
C ALA A 19 5.73 -2.34 -9.40
N THR A 20 5.03 -3.14 -10.22
CA THR A 20 3.59 -3.02 -10.41
C THR A 20 2.84 -3.23 -9.09
N ALA A 21 3.19 -4.27 -8.34
CA ALA A 21 2.63 -4.54 -7.03
C ALA A 21 2.89 -3.40 -6.03
N ALA A 22 4.09 -2.83 -6.03
CA ALA A 22 4.46 -1.70 -5.18
C ALA A 22 3.63 -0.44 -5.49
N ILE A 23 3.45 -0.12 -6.77
CA ILE A 23 2.62 1.01 -7.22
C ILE A 23 1.17 0.78 -6.80
N MET A 24 0.62 -0.41 -7.10
CA MET A 24 -0.78 -0.72 -6.79
C MET A 24 -1.06 -0.82 -5.30
N GLY A 25 -0.11 -1.31 -4.49
CA GLY A 25 -0.22 -1.29 -3.04
C GLY A 25 -0.32 0.13 -2.46
N ASN A 26 0.39 1.09 -3.07
CA ASN A 26 0.23 2.51 -2.74
C ASN A 26 -1.13 3.05 -3.20
N MET A 27 -1.56 2.79 -4.43
CA MET A 27 -2.88 3.19 -4.94
C MET A 27 -4.02 2.60 -4.10
N GLN A 28 -3.86 1.38 -3.57
CA GLN A 28 -4.83 0.79 -2.65
C GLN A 28 -4.99 1.64 -1.38
N GLY A 29 -3.89 2.15 -0.83
CA GLY A 29 -3.92 3.04 0.32
C GLY A 29 -4.50 4.43 0.02
N GLU A 30 -4.28 4.95 -1.17
CA GLU A 30 -4.74 6.29 -1.57
C GLU A 30 -6.23 6.30 -1.96
N SER A 31 -6.65 5.36 -2.79
CA SER A 31 -7.97 5.40 -3.44
C SER A 31 -8.77 4.10 -3.36
N GLY A 32 -8.20 3.01 -2.84
CA GLY A 32 -8.80 1.68 -2.96
C GLY A 32 -8.84 1.19 -4.41
N LEU A 33 -7.90 1.63 -5.25
CA LEU A 33 -7.86 1.36 -6.70
C LEU A 33 -9.07 1.95 -7.48
N ILE A 34 -9.70 3.00 -6.97
CA ILE A 34 -10.87 3.64 -7.60
C ILE A 34 -10.41 4.89 -8.37
N PRO A 35 -10.43 4.90 -9.71
CA PRO A 35 -9.85 5.99 -10.51
C PRO A 35 -10.69 7.27 -10.53
N TYR A 36 -11.94 7.22 -10.11
CA TYR A 36 -12.80 8.42 -9.98
C TYR A 36 -12.95 8.88 -8.53
N ARG A 37 -12.19 8.31 -7.56
CA ARG A 37 -12.33 8.64 -6.14
C ARG A 37 -11.93 10.07 -5.84
N ILE A 38 -12.81 10.80 -5.15
CA ILE A 38 -12.49 12.07 -4.51
C ILE A 38 -12.13 11.86 -3.06
N GLN A 39 -11.26 12.69 -2.53
CA GLN A 39 -10.90 12.68 -1.11
C GLN A 39 -12.14 12.89 -0.23
N GLY A 40 -12.26 12.11 0.85
CA GLY A 40 -13.38 12.24 1.80
C GLY A 40 -14.71 11.63 1.31
N ASP A 41 -14.72 10.88 0.21
CA ASP A 41 -15.87 10.06 -0.16
C ASP A 41 -15.78 8.69 0.50
N PHE A 42 -16.57 8.50 1.55
CA PHE A 42 -16.68 7.26 2.31
C PHE A 42 -17.98 6.49 2.00
N SER A 43 -18.73 6.90 0.95
CA SER A 43 -19.90 6.18 0.51
C SER A 43 -19.53 4.82 -0.08
N SER A 44 -20.31 3.78 0.21
CA SER A 44 -20.05 2.41 -0.27
C SER A 44 -20.10 2.26 -1.79
N ASP A 45 -20.87 3.12 -2.47
CA ASP A 45 -21.06 3.11 -3.92
C ASP A 45 -20.28 4.18 -4.68
N TYR A 46 -19.55 5.05 -3.95
CA TYR A 46 -18.81 6.19 -4.51
C TYR A 46 -19.65 7.10 -5.41
N SER A 47 -20.95 7.26 -5.11
CA SER A 47 -21.88 8.06 -5.93
C SER A 47 -21.44 9.52 -6.05
N ARG A 48 -20.95 10.13 -4.96
CA ARG A 48 -20.39 11.50 -4.99
C ARG A 48 -19.19 11.64 -5.89
N SER A 49 -18.29 10.67 -5.87
CA SER A 49 -17.10 10.63 -6.73
C SER A 49 -17.47 10.50 -8.20
N LYS A 50 -18.44 9.64 -8.51
CA LYS A 50 -18.96 9.46 -9.88
C LYS A 50 -19.62 10.73 -10.40
N GLU A 51 -20.50 11.35 -9.60
CA GLU A 51 -21.18 12.60 -9.94
C GLU A 51 -20.16 13.74 -10.16
N TYR A 52 -19.17 13.87 -9.26
CA TYR A 52 -18.11 14.87 -9.38
C TYR A 52 -17.34 14.70 -10.70
N THR A 53 -16.92 13.49 -11.02
CA THR A 53 -16.21 13.17 -12.27
C THR A 53 -17.03 13.55 -13.50
N LEU A 54 -18.33 13.19 -13.54
CA LEU A 54 -19.22 13.57 -14.63
C LEU A 54 -19.35 15.08 -14.80
N LYS A 55 -19.39 15.84 -13.70
CA LYS A 55 -19.43 17.32 -13.73
C LYS A 55 -18.14 17.92 -14.27
N VAL A 56 -16.98 17.34 -13.94
CA VAL A 56 -15.67 17.75 -14.51
C VAL A 56 -15.61 17.44 -15.99
N ASP A 57 -16.05 16.25 -16.39
CA ASP A 57 -15.98 15.82 -17.78
C ASP A 57 -16.92 16.63 -18.69
N SER A 58 -18.11 16.97 -18.20
CA SER A 58 -19.10 17.79 -18.91
C SER A 58 -18.77 19.29 -18.92
N GLY A 59 -17.80 19.73 -18.11
CA GLY A 59 -17.46 21.16 -17.96
C GLY A 59 -18.39 21.92 -17.00
N GLN A 60 -19.31 21.25 -16.30
CA GLN A 60 -20.10 21.86 -15.21
C GLN A 60 -19.20 22.30 -14.04
N ILE A 61 -18.15 21.54 -13.77
CA ILE A 61 -17.03 21.95 -12.94
C ILE A 61 -15.93 22.40 -13.88
N SER A 62 -15.57 23.67 -13.78
CA SER A 62 -14.52 24.26 -14.63
C SER A 62 -13.14 23.64 -14.32
N LYS A 63 -12.19 23.77 -15.28
CA LYS A 63 -10.78 23.36 -15.05
C LYS A 63 -10.24 23.99 -13.75
N ASN A 64 -10.45 25.28 -13.52
CA ASN A 64 -9.95 25.95 -12.32
C ASN A 64 -10.54 25.39 -11.03
N GLU A 65 -11.84 25.10 -11.00
CA GLU A 65 -12.48 24.47 -9.84
C GLU A 65 -11.91 23.06 -9.60
N PHE A 66 -11.73 22.25 -10.65
CA PHE A 66 -11.09 20.95 -10.51
C PHE A 66 -9.68 21.06 -9.95
N LEU A 67 -8.88 22.02 -10.40
CA LEU A 67 -7.49 22.19 -9.98
C LEU A 67 -7.36 22.70 -8.54
N TYR A 68 -8.17 23.67 -8.13
CA TYR A 68 -7.93 24.45 -6.90
C TYR A 68 -8.98 24.24 -5.81
N ASN A 69 -10.21 23.82 -6.15
CA ASN A 69 -11.35 23.78 -5.24
C ASN A 69 -11.97 22.38 -5.11
N GLY A 70 -11.18 21.33 -5.31
CA GLY A 70 -11.70 19.95 -5.20
C GLY A 70 -12.27 19.62 -3.81
N PRO A 71 -13.29 18.77 -3.72
CA PRO A 71 -13.90 18.38 -2.46
C PRO A 71 -12.92 17.65 -1.54
N GLY A 72 -13.13 17.78 -0.23
CA GLY A 72 -12.40 17.02 0.80
C GLY A 72 -10.91 17.33 0.93
N GLY A 73 -10.42 18.47 0.37
CA GLY A 73 -8.99 18.81 0.34
C GLY A 73 -8.37 18.58 -1.03
N GLY A 74 -9.15 18.09 -1.99
CA GLY A 74 -8.83 18.12 -3.41
C GLY A 74 -8.13 16.91 -3.99
N GLY A 75 -7.90 15.84 -3.22
CA GLY A 75 -7.34 14.59 -3.75
C GLY A 75 -8.28 13.90 -4.74
N TYR A 76 -7.75 13.45 -5.89
CA TYR A 76 -8.53 12.83 -6.95
C TYR A 76 -7.80 11.64 -7.59
N GLY A 77 -8.56 10.58 -7.89
CA GLY A 77 -8.11 9.44 -8.68
C GLY A 77 -7.22 8.45 -7.95
N LEU A 78 -6.57 7.58 -8.71
CA LEU A 78 -5.78 6.44 -8.22
C LEU A 78 -4.69 6.85 -7.22
N CYS A 79 -3.99 7.95 -7.49
CA CYS A 79 -2.89 8.46 -6.68
C CYS A 79 -3.30 9.67 -5.83
N GLN A 80 -4.59 9.94 -5.67
CA GLN A 80 -5.12 11.07 -4.91
C GLN A 80 -4.37 12.39 -5.21
N TRP A 81 -4.19 12.71 -6.50
CA TRP A 81 -3.53 13.94 -6.92
C TRP A 81 -4.22 15.16 -6.31
N THR A 82 -3.50 15.90 -5.47
CA THR A 82 -4.03 17.04 -4.71
C THR A 82 -3.52 18.37 -5.26
N PHE A 83 -2.23 18.47 -5.57
CA PHE A 83 -1.63 19.71 -6.08
C PHE A 83 -2.19 20.05 -7.46
N TRP A 84 -2.48 21.34 -7.68
CA TRP A 84 -3.03 21.86 -8.95
C TRP A 84 -2.21 21.42 -10.17
N SER A 85 -0.88 21.50 -10.10
CA SER A 85 0.01 21.14 -11.22
C SER A 85 -0.05 19.63 -11.55
N ARG A 86 -0.25 18.78 -10.55
CA ARG A 86 -0.43 17.35 -10.75
C ARG A 86 -1.81 17.05 -11.38
N LYS A 87 -2.86 17.69 -10.87
CA LYS A 87 -4.22 17.56 -11.45
C LYS A 87 -4.30 18.14 -12.85
N GLU A 88 -3.55 19.23 -13.15
CA GLU A 88 -3.52 19.81 -14.48
C GLU A 88 -2.99 18.87 -15.55
N GLY A 89 -1.92 18.14 -15.25
CA GLY A 89 -1.40 17.10 -16.16
C GLY A 89 -2.43 16.03 -16.47
N LEU A 90 -3.09 15.49 -15.43
CA LEU A 90 -4.19 14.55 -15.59
C LEU A 90 -5.33 15.11 -16.46
N TYR A 91 -5.79 16.33 -16.14
CA TYR A 91 -6.86 16.99 -16.87
C TYR A 91 -6.51 17.19 -18.35
N ASN A 92 -5.31 17.68 -18.64
CA ASN A 92 -4.87 17.96 -20.00
C ASN A 92 -4.78 16.67 -20.84
N ILE A 93 -4.26 15.57 -20.30
CA ILE A 93 -4.23 14.28 -21.01
C ILE A 93 -5.66 13.79 -21.28
N ALA A 94 -6.53 13.79 -20.28
CA ALA A 94 -7.92 13.39 -20.45
C ALA A 94 -8.60 14.17 -21.57
N LYS A 95 -8.49 15.48 -21.56
CA LYS A 95 -9.11 16.36 -22.59
C LYS A 95 -8.49 16.20 -23.96
N SER A 96 -7.17 15.98 -24.07
CA SER A 96 -6.51 15.76 -25.37
C SER A 96 -6.95 14.47 -26.03
N LEU A 97 -7.32 13.45 -25.24
CA LEU A 97 -7.80 12.16 -25.71
C LEU A 97 -9.33 12.09 -25.84
N GLY A 98 -10.06 13.13 -25.40
CA GLY A 98 -11.52 13.10 -25.35
C GLY A 98 -12.07 12.07 -24.36
N LEU A 99 -11.30 11.73 -23.31
CA LEU A 99 -11.64 10.75 -22.31
C LEU A 99 -11.98 11.41 -20.95
N SER A 100 -12.54 10.64 -20.03
CA SER A 100 -12.83 11.07 -18.68
C SER A 100 -11.54 11.30 -17.87
N VAL A 101 -11.56 12.28 -16.96
CA VAL A 101 -10.49 12.41 -15.94
C VAL A 101 -10.46 11.20 -14.99
N GLY A 102 -11.58 10.47 -14.87
CA GLY A 102 -11.70 9.21 -14.12
C GLY A 102 -11.38 7.97 -14.95
N ASP A 103 -10.89 8.13 -16.18
CA ASP A 103 -10.49 6.98 -16.99
C ASP A 103 -9.19 6.36 -16.48
N GLU A 104 -9.19 5.05 -16.33
CA GLU A 104 -8.09 4.28 -15.77
C GLU A 104 -6.81 4.36 -16.63
N GLN A 105 -6.96 4.31 -17.97
CA GLN A 105 -5.83 4.39 -18.88
C GLN A 105 -5.19 5.79 -18.82
N VAL A 106 -6.01 6.83 -18.82
CA VAL A 106 -5.56 8.22 -18.71
C VAL A 106 -4.73 8.42 -17.44
N GLN A 107 -5.20 7.88 -16.32
CA GLN A 107 -4.51 8.02 -15.03
C GLN A 107 -3.21 7.23 -14.97
N ILE A 108 -3.16 6.04 -15.56
CA ILE A 108 -1.91 5.27 -15.67
C ILE A 108 -0.91 5.97 -16.61
N ASP A 109 -1.39 6.53 -17.71
CA ASP A 109 -0.54 7.29 -18.64
C ASP A 109 0.03 8.54 -17.98
N TRP A 110 -0.78 9.24 -17.19
CA TRP A 110 -0.32 10.40 -16.43
C TRP A 110 0.67 10.01 -15.34
N LEU A 111 0.37 8.98 -14.52
CA LEU A 111 1.31 8.47 -13.53
C LEU A 111 2.66 8.16 -14.17
N TYR A 112 2.65 7.44 -15.30
CA TYR A 112 3.87 7.04 -15.99
C TYR A 112 4.70 8.23 -16.47
N GLN A 113 4.05 9.28 -16.97
CA GLN A 113 4.75 10.52 -17.37
C GLN A 113 5.24 11.30 -16.15
N GLU A 114 4.41 11.39 -15.11
CA GLU A 114 4.72 12.18 -13.93
C GLU A 114 5.88 11.58 -13.12
N ILE A 115 5.89 10.27 -12.89
CA ILE A 115 6.88 9.59 -12.04
C ILE A 115 8.31 9.62 -12.63
N GLN A 116 8.45 9.89 -13.93
CA GLN A 116 9.74 10.05 -14.60
C GLN A 116 10.40 11.40 -14.33
N LYS A 117 9.67 12.35 -13.76
CA LYS A 117 10.23 13.68 -13.49
C LYS A 117 11.30 13.63 -12.39
N PRO A 118 12.39 14.42 -12.52
CA PRO A 118 13.55 14.33 -11.63
C PRO A 118 13.28 14.80 -10.20
N GLU A 119 12.17 15.50 -9.94
CA GLU A 119 11.78 15.91 -8.60
C GLU A 119 11.24 14.78 -7.72
N TYR A 120 10.84 13.65 -8.30
CA TYR A 120 10.40 12.47 -7.54
C TYR A 120 11.58 11.61 -7.15
N VAL A 121 12.08 11.83 -5.96
CA VAL A 121 13.31 11.24 -5.44
C VAL A 121 13.04 10.39 -4.23
N TYR A 122 13.62 9.21 -4.21
CA TYR A 122 13.72 8.31 -3.08
C TYR A 122 15.15 8.26 -2.52
N ARG A 123 15.28 8.42 -1.20
CA ARG A 123 16.52 8.19 -0.46
C ARG A 123 16.40 6.86 0.28
N LYS A 124 17.16 5.87 -0.18
CA LYS A 124 17.18 4.54 0.45
C LYS A 124 17.92 4.60 1.79
N ASN A 125 18.99 5.40 1.81
CA ASN A 125 19.80 5.70 2.99
C ASN A 125 20.57 7.03 2.77
N ASP A 126 21.53 7.36 3.63
CA ASP A 126 22.29 8.61 3.55
C ASP A 126 23.18 8.70 2.29
N TYR A 127 23.51 7.57 1.68
CA TYR A 127 24.45 7.47 0.55
C TYR A 127 23.76 7.16 -0.78
N GLU A 128 22.57 6.57 -0.75
CA GLU A 128 21.86 6.08 -1.93
C GLU A 128 20.61 6.90 -2.20
N LYS A 129 20.61 7.58 -3.33
CA LYS A 129 19.53 8.43 -3.80
C LYS A 129 19.26 8.12 -5.27
N TYR A 130 18.00 7.90 -5.60
CA TYR A 130 17.51 7.57 -6.94
C TYR A 130 16.28 8.41 -7.28
N THR A 131 16.00 8.62 -8.58
CA THR A 131 14.61 8.95 -8.93
C THR A 131 13.73 7.73 -8.64
N VAL A 132 12.45 7.98 -8.34
CA VAL A 132 11.50 6.87 -8.08
C VAL A 132 11.40 5.97 -9.31
N PHE A 133 11.41 6.56 -10.52
CA PHE A 133 11.36 5.81 -11.77
C PHE A 133 12.57 4.87 -11.92
N GLU A 134 13.79 5.35 -11.73
CA GLU A 134 15.00 4.53 -11.76
C GLU A 134 14.94 3.41 -10.73
N PHE A 135 14.50 3.72 -9.50
CA PHE A 135 14.44 2.73 -8.43
C PHE A 135 13.45 1.60 -8.72
N LEU A 136 12.32 1.90 -9.36
CA LEU A 136 11.31 0.90 -9.76
C LEU A 136 11.78 -0.02 -10.91
N HIS A 137 12.88 0.30 -11.58
CA HIS A 137 13.50 -0.54 -12.62
C HIS A 137 14.70 -1.34 -12.12
N ARG A 138 14.99 -1.30 -10.82
CA ARG A 138 16.06 -2.08 -10.18
C ARG A 138 15.52 -3.44 -9.73
N ASP A 139 16.42 -4.36 -9.40
CA ASP A 139 16.08 -5.59 -8.68
C ASP A 139 16.07 -5.31 -7.17
N GLU A 140 14.92 -4.92 -6.67
CA GLU A 140 14.72 -4.53 -5.28
C GLU A 140 13.49 -5.24 -4.69
N SER A 141 13.44 -5.33 -3.37
CA SER A 141 12.29 -5.96 -2.69
C SER A 141 11.00 -5.14 -2.88
N LEU A 142 9.85 -5.82 -2.80
CA LEU A 142 8.55 -5.15 -2.86
C LEU A 142 8.42 -4.06 -1.79
N LEU A 143 8.93 -4.31 -0.57
CA LEU A 143 8.87 -3.33 0.52
C LEU A 143 9.68 -2.07 0.17
N GLU A 144 10.90 -2.23 -0.36
CA GLU A 144 11.73 -1.08 -0.73
C GLU A 144 11.15 -0.30 -1.91
N MET A 145 10.61 -0.98 -2.93
CA MET A 145 9.89 -0.34 -4.02
C MET A 145 8.62 0.39 -3.52
N THR A 146 7.89 -0.20 -2.56
CA THR A 146 6.73 0.44 -1.93
C THR A 146 7.12 1.71 -1.16
N LYS A 147 8.22 1.67 -0.41
CA LYS A 147 8.78 2.85 0.25
C LYS A 147 9.19 3.93 -0.76
N ALA A 148 9.77 3.54 -1.89
CA ALA A 148 10.16 4.48 -2.94
C ALA A 148 8.94 5.21 -3.52
N VAL A 149 7.87 4.51 -3.84
CA VAL A 149 6.61 5.13 -4.30
C VAL A 149 6.01 6.00 -3.19
N MET A 150 5.88 5.49 -1.98
CA MET A 150 5.26 6.19 -0.86
C MET A 150 6.02 7.47 -0.49
N ARG A 151 7.34 7.38 -0.28
CA ARG A 151 8.17 8.49 0.22
C ARG A 151 8.67 9.42 -0.88
N GLY A 152 8.87 8.89 -2.08
CA GLY A 152 9.41 9.66 -3.21
C GLY A 152 8.33 10.31 -4.08
N TYR A 153 7.18 9.66 -4.24
CA TYR A 153 6.13 10.10 -5.16
C TYR A 153 4.84 10.54 -4.46
N GLU A 154 4.19 9.67 -3.66
CA GLU A 154 2.89 9.98 -3.04
C GLU A 154 3.00 10.97 -1.89
N LYS A 155 3.96 10.78 -1.01
CA LYS A 155 4.26 11.63 0.15
C LYS A 155 3.05 11.85 1.07
N PRO A 156 2.39 10.77 1.53
CA PRO A 156 1.31 10.89 2.50
C PRO A 156 1.81 11.52 3.81
N TYR A 157 0.88 11.98 4.66
CA TYR A 157 1.22 12.54 5.96
C TYR A 157 2.02 11.56 6.83
N ASP A 158 1.55 10.30 6.92
CA ASP A 158 2.28 9.24 7.61
C ASP A 158 3.11 8.41 6.61
N GLN A 159 4.44 8.53 6.72
CA GLN A 159 5.42 7.82 5.91
C GLN A 159 6.22 6.81 6.74
N SER A 160 5.65 6.34 7.87
CA SER A 160 6.27 5.36 8.74
C SER A 160 6.51 4.01 8.05
N ASP A 161 7.41 3.21 8.61
CA ASP A 161 7.65 1.85 8.14
C ASP A 161 6.41 0.96 8.29
N ILE A 162 5.53 1.25 9.26
CA ILE A 162 4.25 0.53 9.45
C ILE A 162 3.33 0.75 8.25
N VAL A 163 3.16 2.00 7.81
CA VAL A 163 2.34 2.32 6.64
C VAL A 163 2.95 1.74 5.38
N ALA A 164 4.29 1.81 5.22
CA ALA A 164 4.97 1.19 4.09
C ALA A 164 4.75 -0.32 4.04
N LEU A 165 4.83 -0.98 5.20
CA LEU A 165 4.62 -2.42 5.32
C LEU A 165 3.17 -2.82 4.99
N GLN A 166 2.19 -2.05 5.47
CA GLN A 166 0.79 -2.27 5.14
C GLN A 166 0.54 -2.13 3.64
N ARG A 167 1.10 -1.10 2.99
CA ARG A 167 1.01 -0.90 1.53
C ARG A 167 1.70 -2.03 0.76
N ALA A 168 2.85 -2.50 1.24
CA ALA A 168 3.55 -3.64 0.65
C ALA A 168 2.75 -4.95 0.80
N THR A 169 2.04 -5.13 1.91
CA THR A 169 1.14 -6.28 2.12
C THR A 169 -0.01 -6.27 1.11
N TRP A 170 -0.65 -5.11 0.89
CA TRP A 170 -1.66 -4.98 -0.18
C TRP A 170 -1.05 -5.28 -1.55
N GLY A 171 0.13 -4.75 -1.83
CA GLY A 171 0.87 -5.03 -3.05
C GLY A 171 1.15 -6.52 -3.24
N LYS A 172 1.56 -7.22 -2.18
CA LYS A 172 1.79 -8.68 -2.22
C LYS A 172 0.51 -9.45 -2.56
N ASN A 173 -0.60 -9.10 -1.93
CA ASN A 173 -1.88 -9.74 -2.22
C ASN A 173 -2.33 -9.51 -3.68
N ILE A 174 -2.11 -8.30 -4.19
CA ILE A 174 -2.37 -7.96 -5.60
C ILE A 174 -1.45 -8.77 -6.53
N TYR A 175 -0.17 -8.88 -6.18
CA TYR A 175 0.80 -9.69 -6.91
C TYR A 175 0.33 -11.14 -7.03
N ASP A 176 -0.02 -11.76 -5.90
CA ASP A 176 -0.42 -13.17 -5.86
C ASP A 176 -1.65 -13.45 -6.72
N ARG A 177 -2.67 -12.59 -6.65
CA ARG A 177 -3.88 -12.72 -7.48
C ARG A 177 -3.61 -12.57 -8.98
N ASN A 178 -2.65 -11.73 -9.38
CA ASN A 178 -2.40 -11.43 -10.79
C ASN A 178 -1.32 -12.33 -11.43
N THR A 179 -0.51 -13.05 -10.63
CA THR A 179 0.52 -13.98 -11.12
C THR A 179 0.14 -15.45 -10.99
N GLY A 180 -1.05 -15.73 -10.45
CA GLY A 180 -1.53 -17.11 -10.26
C GLY A 180 -0.88 -17.84 -9.09
N SER A 181 -0.25 -17.13 -8.17
CA SER A 181 0.34 -17.72 -6.96
C SER A 181 -0.72 -18.12 -5.91
N VAL A 182 -1.97 -17.70 -6.11
CA VAL A 182 -3.16 -18.12 -5.34
C VAL A 182 -4.24 -18.49 -6.35
N PRO A 183 -4.93 -19.64 -6.23
CA PRO A 183 -6.07 -19.97 -7.09
C PRO A 183 -7.13 -18.85 -7.01
N ASP A 184 -7.60 -18.38 -8.15
CA ASP A 184 -8.79 -17.51 -8.24
C ASP A 184 -9.96 -18.25 -7.58
N VAL A 185 -10.30 -17.86 -6.37
CA VAL A 185 -11.60 -18.20 -5.78
C VAL A 185 -12.53 -17.08 -6.22
N ASP A 186 -13.26 -17.31 -7.32
CA ASP A 186 -14.39 -16.46 -7.70
C ASP A 186 -15.30 -16.33 -6.46
N PRO A 187 -15.68 -15.12 -6.06
CA PRO A 187 -16.67 -14.99 -4.99
C PRO A 187 -17.99 -15.59 -5.51
N GLU A 188 -18.37 -16.70 -4.92
CA GLU A 188 -19.70 -17.30 -5.11
C GLU A 188 -20.76 -16.24 -4.74
N PRO A 189 -21.81 -16.04 -5.55
CA PRO A 189 -22.82 -15.02 -5.26
C PRO A 189 -23.47 -15.28 -3.90
N GLU A 190 -23.38 -14.30 -3.00
CA GLU A 190 -23.95 -14.38 -1.66
C GLU A 190 -25.45 -14.71 -1.70
N PRO A 191 -25.91 -15.71 -0.95
CA PRO A 191 -27.34 -15.94 -0.74
C PRO A 191 -27.93 -14.80 0.06
N THR A 192 -29.09 -14.32 -0.37
CA THR A 192 -29.88 -13.24 0.27
C THR A 192 -30.08 -13.51 1.77
N PRO A 193 -29.74 -12.57 2.67
CA PRO A 193 -29.77 -12.83 4.10
C PRO A 193 -31.20 -12.90 4.65
N THR A 194 -31.49 -14.01 5.32
CA THR A 194 -32.63 -14.11 6.26
C THR A 194 -32.18 -13.52 7.60
N PRO A 195 -32.98 -12.71 8.32
CA PRO A 195 -32.56 -12.14 9.59
C PRO A 195 -32.39 -13.22 10.65
N GLN A 196 -31.19 -13.36 11.15
CA GLN A 196 -30.82 -14.28 12.23
C GLN A 196 -30.17 -13.49 13.38
N PRO A 197 -30.37 -13.88 14.65
CA PRO A 197 -29.78 -13.17 15.78
C PRO A 197 -28.26 -13.17 15.72
N ASP A 198 -27.65 -12.07 16.24
CA ASP A 198 -26.20 -11.84 16.19
C ASP A 198 -25.41 -13.09 16.60
N PRO A 199 -24.54 -13.63 15.71
CA PRO A 199 -23.67 -14.75 16.06
C PRO A 199 -22.56 -14.30 17.00
N GLU A 200 -22.22 -15.16 17.97
CA GLU A 200 -20.95 -15.03 18.71
C GLU A 200 -19.78 -14.92 17.72
N PRO A 201 -18.72 -14.12 18.02
CA PRO A 201 -17.61 -13.90 17.11
C PRO A 201 -16.95 -15.23 16.74
N THR A 202 -16.89 -15.49 15.42
CA THR A 202 -16.28 -16.72 14.89
C THR A 202 -14.75 -16.60 14.85
N PRO A 203 -13.99 -17.72 14.85
CA PRO A 203 -12.52 -17.69 14.79
C PRO A 203 -11.91 -16.96 13.60
N SER A 204 -12.70 -16.60 12.57
CA SER A 204 -12.26 -15.82 11.41
C SER A 204 -12.08 -14.31 11.69
N ASP A 205 -12.61 -13.81 12.81
CA ASP A 205 -12.55 -12.39 13.18
C ASP A 205 -11.25 -12.04 13.93
N TYR A 206 -10.40 -13.00 14.19
CA TYR A 206 -9.11 -12.79 14.83
C TYR A 206 -7.99 -12.76 13.80
N ILE A 207 -7.16 -11.71 13.86
CA ILE A 207 -5.89 -11.69 13.13
C ILE A 207 -5.03 -12.84 13.68
N VAL A 208 -4.88 -13.90 12.89
CA VAL A 208 -3.96 -15.00 13.24
C VAL A 208 -2.54 -14.51 13.03
N VAL A 209 -1.91 -14.05 14.10
CA VAL A 209 -0.49 -13.71 14.08
C VAL A 209 0.34 -15.00 14.17
N PRO A 210 1.32 -15.23 13.28
CA PRO A 210 2.12 -16.44 13.29
C PRO A 210 3.05 -16.45 14.50
N THR A 211 3.35 -17.65 15.00
CA THR A 211 4.48 -17.82 15.93
C THR A 211 5.79 -17.58 15.18
N LEU A 212 6.65 -16.73 15.74
CA LEU A 212 7.96 -16.40 15.17
C LEU A 212 9.09 -16.84 16.09
N LYS A 213 10.22 -17.25 15.48
CA LYS A 213 11.44 -17.67 16.20
C LYS A 213 12.68 -17.43 15.35
N TYR A 214 13.83 -17.59 15.95
CA TYR A 214 15.12 -17.49 15.25
C TYR A 214 15.13 -18.32 13.96
N GLY A 215 15.61 -17.71 12.88
CA GLY A 215 15.66 -18.27 11.53
C GLY A 215 14.46 -17.95 10.65
N ASP A 216 13.34 -17.51 11.21
CA ASP A 216 12.17 -17.10 10.43
C ASP A 216 12.46 -15.87 9.57
N LYS A 217 11.84 -15.82 8.40
CA LYS A 217 12.02 -14.72 7.45
C LYS A 217 10.69 -14.34 6.83
N ASP A 218 10.55 -13.07 6.54
CA ASP A 218 9.45 -12.58 5.73
C ASP A 218 9.58 -13.03 4.26
N TRP A 219 8.46 -13.03 3.52
CA TRP A 219 8.42 -13.52 2.13
C TRP A 219 9.44 -12.81 1.22
N TYR A 220 9.67 -11.51 1.40
CA TYR A 220 10.63 -10.72 0.61
C TYR A 220 12.11 -11.02 0.97
N LYS A 221 12.34 -11.84 1.98
CA LYS A 221 13.64 -12.44 2.34
C LYS A 221 13.72 -13.94 2.01
N GLY A 222 12.78 -14.43 1.20
CA GLY A 222 12.71 -15.84 0.83
C GLY A 222 12.16 -16.75 1.94
N GLY A 223 11.39 -16.20 2.87
CA GLY A 223 10.71 -16.92 3.95
C GLY A 223 9.22 -17.11 3.71
N ASP A 224 8.53 -17.67 4.70
CA ASP A 224 7.10 -18.02 4.68
C ASP A 224 6.25 -17.25 5.71
N LYS A 225 6.83 -16.28 6.40
CA LYS A 225 6.18 -15.55 7.51
C LYS A 225 5.42 -14.29 7.08
N GLY A 226 5.13 -14.14 5.80
CA GLY A 226 4.47 -12.95 5.30
C GLY A 226 5.33 -11.70 5.56
N VAL A 227 4.84 -10.80 6.40
CA VAL A 227 5.55 -9.59 6.85
C VAL A 227 5.68 -9.57 8.39
N ALA A 228 5.45 -10.70 9.03
CA ALA A 228 5.31 -10.76 10.48
C ALA A 228 6.63 -10.49 11.22
N VAL A 229 7.77 -10.86 10.64
CA VAL A 229 9.07 -10.57 11.26
C VAL A 229 9.35 -9.07 11.26
N ALA A 230 9.06 -8.37 10.18
CA ALA A 230 9.21 -6.91 10.13
C ALA A 230 8.21 -6.21 11.08
N MET A 231 6.98 -6.70 11.18
CA MET A 231 6.01 -6.19 12.17
C MET A 231 6.51 -6.34 13.60
N LEU A 232 7.07 -7.50 13.94
CA LEU A 232 7.73 -7.73 15.22
C LEU A 232 8.85 -6.72 15.48
N GLN A 233 9.76 -6.57 14.51
CA GLN A 233 10.90 -5.65 14.62
C GLN A 233 10.45 -4.19 14.82
N ILE A 234 9.37 -3.77 14.13
CA ILE A 234 8.75 -2.45 14.32
C ILE A 234 8.18 -2.32 15.73
N GLY A 235 7.45 -3.32 16.22
CA GLY A 235 6.89 -3.34 17.56
C GLY A 235 7.98 -3.24 18.63
N LEU A 236 9.08 -3.97 18.50
CA LEU A 236 10.23 -3.89 19.41
C LEU A 236 10.83 -2.48 19.44
N LYS A 237 11.03 -1.85 18.27
CA LYS A 237 11.51 -0.46 18.20
C LYS A 237 10.56 0.53 18.86
N LYS A 238 9.25 0.37 18.73
CA LYS A 238 8.25 1.21 19.40
C LYS A 238 8.34 1.12 20.94
N ASN A 239 8.77 -0.03 21.43
CA ASN A 239 9.01 -0.26 22.86
C ASN A 239 10.46 0.04 23.28
N ASP A 240 11.18 0.87 22.50
CA ASP A 240 12.57 1.29 22.78
C ASP A 240 13.56 0.12 22.88
N ILE A 241 13.25 -1.01 22.25
CA ILE A 241 14.14 -2.18 22.19
C ILE A 241 14.97 -2.12 20.90
N GLY A 242 16.29 -2.08 21.06
CA GLY A 242 17.23 -2.14 19.93
C GLY A 242 17.21 -3.51 19.24
N ILE A 243 17.13 -3.51 17.90
CA ILE A 243 17.05 -4.72 17.07
C ILE A 243 18.29 -4.94 16.19
N GLY A 244 19.43 -4.39 16.59
CA GLY A 244 20.70 -4.48 15.87
C GLY A 244 20.84 -3.47 14.72
N ILE A 245 21.99 -3.56 14.04
CA ILE A 245 22.40 -2.60 12.99
C ILE A 245 21.58 -2.72 11.69
N TRP A 246 20.99 -3.88 11.45
CA TRP A 246 20.21 -4.14 10.24
C TRP A 246 18.78 -3.55 10.31
N GLY A 247 18.35 -3.15 11.50
CA GLY A 247 17.04 -2.53 11.71
C GLY A 247 15.88 -3.46 11.35
N VAL A 248 14.82 -2.89 10.79
CA VAL A 248 13.64 -3.63 10.32
C VAL A 248 13.95 -4.26 8.96
N ASP A 249 14.42 -5.48 8.96
CA ASP A 249 14.90 -6.17 7.75
C ASP A 249 14.08 -7.42 7.37
N GLY A 250 13.12 -7.83 8.23
CA GLY A 250 12.28 -9.01 8.00
C GLY A 250 13.01 -10.35 8.13
N HIS A 251 14.17 -10.35 8.78
CA HIS A 251 14.91 -11.55 9.13
C HIS A 251 15.02 -11.69 10.64
N PHE A 252 14.49 -12.76 11.20
CA PHE A 252 14.58 -13.05 12.63
C PHE A 252 15.97 -13.64 12.93
N GLY A 253 16.97 -12.77 12.93
CA GLY A 253 18.35 -13.10 13.26
C GLY A 253 18.62 -13.06 14.77
N ILE A 254 19.88 -13.22 15.14
CA ILE A 254 20.31 -13.24 16.55
C ILE A 254 19.98 -11.92 17.29
N ASP A 255 20.11 -10.77 16.61
CA ASP A 255 19.80 -9.47 17.19
C ASP A 255 18.30 -9.34 17.48
N THR A 256 17.44 -9.83 16.58
CA THR A 256 15.99 -9.87 16.78
C THR A 256 15.62 -10.82 17.92
N GLU A 257 16.25 -11.99 18.00
CA GLU A 257 16.02 -12.94 19.11
C GLU A 257 16.38 -12.33 20.46
N ASN A 258 17.54 -11.71 20.55
CA ASN A 258 17.97 -11.03 21.77
C ASN A 258 17.02 -9.88 22.16
N ALA A 259 16.55 -9.12 21.18
CA ALA A 259 15.57 -8.06 21.37
C ALA A 259 14.23 -8.61 21.90
N VAL A 260 13.75 -9.74 21.33
CA VAL A 260 12.54 -10.44 21.82
C VAL A 260 12.72 -10.91 23.25
N LYS A 261 13.82 -11.58 23.59
CA LYS A 261 14.10 -12.03 24.97
C LYS A 261 14.14 -10.86 25.95
N LYS A 262 14.74 -9.74 25.55
CA LYS A 262 14.74 -8.53 26.36
C LYS A 262 13.33 -8.00 26.57
N PHE A 263 12.55 -7.83 25.50
CA PHE A 263 11.16 -7.37 25.55
C PHE A 263 10.30 -8.28 26.45
N GLN A 264 10.39 -9.59 26.26
CA GLN A 264 9.67 -10.58 27.07
C GLN A 264 9.99 -10.43 28.54
N LYS A 265 11.28 -10.30 28.89
CA LYS A 265 11.73 -10.08 30.26
C LYS A 265 11.19 -8.78 30.84
N ASP A 266 11.29 -7.68 30.10
CA ASP A 266 10.83 -6.35 30.53
C ASP A 266 9.29 -6.31 30.70
N SER A 267 8.58 -7.17 29.97
CA SER A 267 7.11 -7.34 29.99
C SER A 267 6.63 -8.46 30.94
N ASN A 268 7.49 -9.03 31.77
CA ASN A 268 7.17 -10.17 32.67
C ASN A 268 6.64 -11.43 31.94
N LEU A 269 7.07 -11.65 30.72
CA LEU A 269 6.80 -12.87 29.95
C LEU A 269 7.96 -13.86 30.07
N THR A 270 7.72 -15.12 29.69
CA THR A 270 8.81 -16.11 29.57
C THR A 270 9.76 -15.67 28.46
N ALA A 271 11.04 -15.42 28.81
CA ALA A 271 12.05 -14.90 27.88
C ALA A 271 12.69 -16.03 27.06
N ASP A 272 11.89 -16.73 26.26
CA ASP A 272 12.32 -17.86 25.43
C ASP A 272 12.80 -17.46 24.02
N GLY A 273 12.52 -16.23 23.60
CA GLY A 273 12.85 -15.72 22.27
C GLY A 273 11.85 -16.16 21.18
N VAL A 274 10.74 -16.77 21.58
CA VAL A 274 9.66 -17.17 20.68
C VAL A 274 8.49 -16.21 20.79
N VAL A 275 8.06 -15.63 19.68
CA VAL A 275 6.95 -14.68 19.64
C VAL A 275 5.65 -15.43 19.43
N GLY A 276 5.04 -15.89 20.51
CA GLY A 276 3.72 -16.49 20.55
C GLY A 276 2.63 -15.44 20.81
N HIS A 277 1.40 -15.94 21.02
CA HIS A 277 0.22 -15.12 21.27
C HIS A 277 0.44 -14.05 22.35
N ASP A 278 0.95 -14.43 23.51
CA ASP A 278 1.14 -13.53 24.64
C ASP A 278 2.15 -12.41 24.33
N THR A 279 3.23 -12.75 23.62
CA THR A 279 4.23 -11.76 23.20
C THR A 279 3.63 -10.76 22.22
N TRP A 280 2.84 -11.24 21.24
CA TRP A 280 2.14 -10.37 20.29
C TRP A 280 1.13 -9.45 20.97
N GLN A 281 0.35 -9.96 21.94
CA GLN A 281 -0.62 -9.14 22.67
C GLN A 281 0.01 -7.96 23.40
N VAL A 282 1.15 -8.18 24.04
CA VAL A 282 1.83 -7.12 24.82
C VAL A 282 2.59 -6.15 23.94
N LEU A 283 3.08 -6.62 22.77
CA LEU A 283 3.95 -5.82 21.90
C LEU A 283 3.25 -4.59 21.29
N PHE A 284 1.93 -4.64 21.13
CA PHE A 284 1.13 -3.59 20.49
C PHE A 284 0.09 -2.93 21.41
N GLN A 285 0.19 -3.14 22.73
CA GLN A 285 -0.56 -2.38 23.73
C GLN A 285 0.09 -1.02 23.95
#